data_9c06d2056089a927a13575dcfe0a8217
#
_entry.id   9c06d2056089a927a13575dcfe0a8217
#
_cell.length_a   1.000
_cell.length_b   1.000
_cell.length_c   1.000
_cell.angle_alpha   90.00
_cell.angle_beta   90.00
_cell.angle_gamma   90.00
#
_symmetry.space_group_name_H-M   'P 1'
#
loop_
_entity.id
_entity.type
_entity.pdbx_description
1 polymer ?
#
loop_
_entity_poly.entity_id
_entity_poly.type
_entity_poly.pdbx_seq_one_letter_code
_entity_poly.pdbx_strand_id
1 'polypeptide(L)'
;QRDGFYQATVAQSGWPYVQFRGGPVGFLKVMDDATIGYADYRGNRQYLSAGNLQDDDRVSLILMDYPNRRRLKIWGRAKLLDAKEDALLMPKLRDPAYRALPERAVIVSVEALDWNCPSHIPQRLTVQELKPALAPLQNEIARLTAQNEELRIALTLKQNAGTGSKDTDGPDG
;
A
#
# COMPACT_ATOMS: atom_id res chain seq x y z
N GLN A 1 4.48 9.18 3.14
CA GLN A 1 4.76 7.74 3.35
C GLN A 1 3.68 6.88 2.68
N ARG A 2 3.54 6.99 1.35
CA ARG A 2 2.65 6.17 0.55
C ARG A 2 3.47 5.40 -0.48
N ASP A 3 2.88 4.36 -1.04
CA ASP A 3 3.48 3.42 -1.98
C ASP A 3 3.16 3.73 -3.43
N GLY A 4 2.44 4.83 -3.69
CA GLY A 4 2.07 5.23 -5.04
C GLY A 4 1.43 6.60 -5.16
N PHE A 5 1.45 7.12 -6.39
CA PHE A 5 0.78 8.34 -6.81
C PHE A 5 0.43 8.28 -8.30
N TYR A 6 -0.41 9.19 -8.76
CA TYR A 6 -0.71 9.36 -10.17
C TYR A 6 0.09 10.53 -10.73
N GLN A 7 0.69 10.34 -11.90
CA GLN A 7 1.44 11.34 -12.62
C GLN A 7 0.81 11.57 -13.99
N ALA A 8 0.51 12.83 -14.28
CA ALA A 8 0.11 13.28 -15.61
C ALA A 8 1.32 13.86 -16.35
N THR A 9 1.39 13.61 -17.65
CA THR A 9 2.31 14.19 -18.63
C THR A 9 1.53 14.58 -19.87
N VAL A 10 2.11 15.39 -20.75
CA VAL A 10 1.48 15.85 -22.00
C VAL A 10 2.19 15.20 -23.18
N ALA A 11 1.43 14.52 -24.03
CA ALA A 11 1.98 13.98 -25.27
C ALA A 11 2.25 15.09 -26.29
N GLN A 12 3.12 14.84 -27.26
CA GLN A 12 3.44 15.77 -28.35
C GLN A 12 2.17 16.23 -29.13
N SER A 13 1.17 15.38 -29.20
CA SER A 13 -0.14 15.71 -29.77
C SER A 13 -1.02 16.63 -28.90
N GLY A 14 -0.57 17.00 -27.69
CA GLY A 14 -1.33 17.77 -26.71
C GLY A 14 -2.26 16.95 -25.82
N TRP A 15 -2.39 15.64 -26.04
CA TRP A 15 -3.23 14.81 -25.19
C TRP A 15 -2.59 14.60 -23.80
N PRO A 16 -3.37 14.79 -22.71
CA PRO A 16 -2.91 14.44 -21.38
C PRO A 16 -2.83 12.91 -21.22
N TYR A 17 -1.77 12.43 -20.60
CA TYR A 17 -1.57 11.02 -20.26
C TYR A 17 -1.37 10.89 -18.75
N VAL A 18 -2.07 9.95 -18.14
CA VAL A 18 -1.98 9.69 -16.69
C VAL A 18 -1.51 8.26 -16.45
N GLN A 19 -0.53 8.12 -15.58
CA GLN A 19 0.00 6.82 -15.18
C GLN A 19 0.14 6.73 -13.66
N PHE A 20 -0.19 5.57 -13.10
CA PHE A 20 0.14 5.25 -11.72
C PHE A 20 1.64 4.98 -11.58
N ARG A 21 2.26 5.58 -10.58
CA ARG A 21 3.64 5.34 -10.17
C ARG A 21 3.63 4.69 -8.80
N GLY A 22 4.18 3.49 -8.69
CA GLY A 22 4.26 2.72 -7.46
C GLY A 22 5.69 2.32 -7.12
N GLY A 23 5.92 2.09 -5.84
CA GLY A 23 7.22 1.68 -5.30
C GLY A 23 7.11 1.30 -3.83
N PRO A 24 8.24 1.07 -3.16
CA PRO A 24 8.22 0.85 -1.72
C PRO A 24 7.67 2.08 -1.00
N VAL A 25 7.08 1.87 0.18
CA VAL A 25 6.53 2.98 0.98
C VAL A 25 7.56 4.10 1.15
N GLY A 26 7.18 5.33 0.77
CA GLY A 26 8.06 6.49 0.83
C GLY A 26 9.11 6.56 -0.28
N PHE A 27 8.89 5.89 -1.43
CA PHE A 27 9.82 5.95 -2.57
C PHE A 27 9.90 7.34 -3.22
N LEU A 28 8.85 8.15 -3.10
CA LEU A 28 8.92 9.57 -3.45
C LEU A 28 9.67 10.32 -2.35
N LYS A 29 10.79 10.93 -2.68
CA LYS A 29 11.69 11.62 -1.75
C LYS A 29 11.58 13.12 -1.91
N VAL A 30 11.60 13.85 -0.79
CA VAL A 30 11.85 15.29 -0.77
C VAL A 30 13.37 15.46 -0.78
N MET A 31 13.89 16.11 -1.81
CA MET A 31 15.33 16.31 -2.00
C MET A 31 15.80 17.62 -1.36
N ASP A 32 14.98 18.66 -1.50
CA ASP A 32 15.14 19.98 -0.91
C ASP A 32 13.76 20.69 -0.84
N ASP A 33 13.75 21.99 -0.53
CA ASP A 33 12.54 22.79 -0.32
C ASP A 33 11.63 22.90 -1.56
N ALA A 34 12.17 22.69 -2.76
CA ALA A 34 11.44 22.84 -4.03
C ALA A 34 11.63 21.66 -4.97
N THR A 35 12.28 20.59 -4.51
CA THR A 35 12.62 19.45 -5.36
C THR A 35 12.17 18.15 -4.74
N ILE A 36 11.46 17.34 -5.52
CA ILE A 36 11.15 15.96 -5.18
C ILE A 36 11.73 15.02 -6.22
N GLY A 37 11.98 13.77 -5.83
CA GLY A 37 12.53 12.79 -6.75
C GLY A 37 12.10 11.37 -6.43
N TYR A 38 12.15 10.52 -7.43
CA TYR A 38 11.89 9.08 -7.25
C TYR A 38 12.68 8.23 -8.26
N ALA A 39 12.95 7.00 -7.88
CA ALA A 39 13.47 6.00 -8.79
C ALA A 39 12.33 5.45 -9.66
N ASP A 40 12.46 5.54 -10.99
CA ASP A 40 11.54 4.95 -11.95
C ASP A 40 11.96 3.50 -12.19
N TYR A 41 11.20 2.59 -11.61
CA TYR A 41 11.47 1.16 -11.69
C TYR A 41 10.96 0.57 -13.00
N ARG A 42 11.67 -0.45 -13.47
CA ARG A 42 11.32 -1.18 -14.67
C ARG A 42 9.91 -1.76 -14.60
N GLY A 43 9.03 -1.34 -15.52
CA GLY A 43 7.66 -1.81 -15.67
C GLY A 43 7.43 -2.53 -17.00
N ASN A 44 6.28 -2.27 -17.63
CA ASN A 44 5.85 -2.87 -18.91
C ASN A 44 6.59 -2.34 -20.15
N ARG A 45 7.53 -1.41 -19.98
CA ARG A 45 8.38 -0.80 -21.01
C ARG A 45 7.63 -0.03 -22.12
N GLN A 46 6.44 0.44 -21.86
CA GLN A 46 5.74 1.32 -22.81
C GLN A 46 6.37 2.71 -22.92
N TYR A 47 7.02 3.18 -21.84
CA TYR A 47 7.77 4.44 -21.76
C TYR A 47 7.01 5.70 -22.19
N LEU A 48 5.66 5.68 -22.19
CA LEU A 48 4.85 6.81 -22.64
C LEU A 48 5.16 8.10 -21.86
N SER A 49 5.16 8.04 -20.52
CA SER A 49 5.52 9.23 -19.73
C SER A 49 6.95 9.67 -19.98
N ALA A 50 7.90 8.74 -20.18
CA ALA A 50 9.28 9.07 -20.44
C ALA A 50 9.47 9.73 -21.81
N GLY A 51 8.73 9.25 -22.84
CA GLY A 51 8.69 9.87 -24.15
C GLY A 51 8.10 11.28 -24.10
N ASN A 52 6.95 11.43 -23.44
CA ASN A 52 6.30 12.74 -23.29
C ASN A 52 7.21 13.77 -22.64
N LEU A 53 7.98 13.37 -21.62
CA LEU A 53 8.91 14.26 -20.89
C LEU A 53 10.15 14.67 -21.68
N GLN A 54 10.39 14.10 -22.86
CA GLN A 54 11.44 14.57 -23.79
C GLN A 54 11.01 15.85 -24.51
N ASP A 55 9.71 15.99 -24.80
CA ASP A 55 9.15 17.10 -25.55
C ASP A 55 8.52 18.16 -24.63
N ASP A 56 7.92 17.74 -23.53
CA ASP A 56 7.22 18.62 -22.57
C ASP A 56 7.51 18.14 -21.14
N ASP A 57 8.31 18.91 -20.42
CA ASP A 57 8.79 18.61 -19.07
C ASP A 57 7.74 18.83 -17.96
N ARG A 58 6.54 19.36 -18.31
CA ARG A 58 5.48 19.64 -17.34
C ARG A 58 4.87 18.36 -16.81
N VAL A 59 4.70 18.31 -15.49
CA VAL A 59 4.04 17.22 -14.79
C VAL A 59 3.00 17.74 -13.80
N SER A 60 1.96 16.93 -13.61
CA SER A 60 1.05 17.09 -12.48
C SER A 60 0.96 15.77 -11.73
N LEU A 61 1.12 15.82 -10.41
CA LEU A 61 1.04 14.65 -9.56
C LEU A 61 -0.17 14.74 -8.62
N ILE A 62 -0.82 13.60 -8.38
CA ILE A 62 -1.84 13.47 -7.34
C ILE A 62 -1.41 12.38 -6.37
N LEU A 63 -1.15 12.78 -5.14
CA LEU A 63 -0.81 11.91 -4.04
C LEU A 63 -2.04 11.73 -3.15
N MET A 64 -2.45 10.48 -2.92
CA MET A 64 -3.65 10.15 -2.14
C MET A 64 -3.29 9.54 -0.80
N ASP A 65 -3.86 10.10 0.26
CA ASP A 65 -3.86 9.55 1.61
C ASP A 65 -5.30 9.16 1.98
N TYR A 66 -5.75 8.01 1.47
CA TYR A 66 -7.11 7.53 1.67
C TYR A 66 -7.49 7.31 3.15
N PRO A 67 -6.63 6.74 4.00
CA PRO A 67 -6.94 6.59 5.42
C PRO A 67 -7.29 7.92 6.11
N ASN A 68 -6.58 8.99 5.76
CA ASN A 68 -6.77 10.31 6.36
C ASN A 68 -7.62 11.25 5.49
N ARG A 69 -8.18 10.78 4.37
CA ARG A 69 -8.97 11.57 3.42
C ARG A 69 -8.23 12.83 2.94
N ARG A 70 -6.93 12.70 2.66
CA ARG A 70 -6.10 13.81 2.21
C ARG A 70 -5.65 13.57 0.77
N ARG A 71 -5.47 14.65 0.04
CA ARG A 71 -4.91 14.65 -1.30
C ARG A 71 -3.99 15.85 -1.46
N LEU A 72 -2.79 15.59 -1.95
CA LEU A 72 -1.86 16.63 -2.38
C LEU A 72 -1.76 16.59 -3.89
N LYS A 73 -1.92 17.75 -4.54
CA LYS A 73 -1.59 17.98 -5.92
C LYS A 73 -0.28 18.73 -5.99
N ILE A 74 0.55 18.38 -6.96
CA ILE A 74 1.83 19.03 -7.22
C ILE A 74 1.92 19.30 -8.71
N TRP A 75 2.31 20.51 -9.09
CA TRP A 75 2.69 20.89 -10.44
C TRP A 75 4.16 21.21 -10.47
N GLY A 76 4.83 20.82 -11.54
CA GLY A 76 6.24 21.08 -11.67
C GLY A 76 6.79 20.62 -13.01
N ARG A 77 8.13 20.67 -13.10
CA ARG A 77 8.90 20.25 -14.28
C ARG A 77 9.75 19.06 -13.94
N ALA A 78 9.65 18.01 -14.74
CA ALA A 78 10.36 16.77 -14.51
C ALA A 78 11.56 16.63 -15.44
N LYS A 79 12.69 16.20 -14.87
CA LYS A 79 13.90 15.81 -15.59
C LYS A 79 14.13 14.31 -15.39
N LEU A 80 14.41 13.62 -16.49
CA LEU A 80 14.81 12.21 -16.48
C LEU A 80 16.34 12.13 -16.48
N LEU A 81 16.90 11.31 -15.59
CA LEU A 81 18.32 11.02 -15.50
C LEU A 81 18.52 9.51 -15.57
N ASP A 82 19.44 9.03 -16.39
CA ASP A 82 19.76 7.61 -16.46
C ASP A 82 20.31 7.12 -15.11
N ALA A 83 19.85 5.97 -14.66
CA ALA A 83 20.28 5.41 -13.38
C ALA A 83 21.78 5.11 -13.30
N LYS A 84 22.46 5.00 -14.45
CA LYS A 84 23.90 4.73 -14.56
C LYS A 84 24.75 6.00 -14.57
N GLU A 85 24.17 7.14 -14.94
CA GLU A 85 24.91 8.38 -15.15
C GLU A 85 25.12 9.17 -13.85
N ASP A 86 24.25 9.03 -12.86
CA ASP A 86 24.38 9.71 -11.57
C ASP A 86 24.55 8.74 -10.40
N ALA A 87 25.81 8.39 -10.15
CA ALA A 87 26.19 7.49 -9.08
C ALA A 87 25.88 8.03 -7.66
N LEU A 88 25.67 9.35 -7.51
CA LEU A 88 25.38 9.97 -6.21
C LEU A 88 23.87 10.11 -5.95
N LEU A 89 23.07 10.23 -6.99
CA LEU A 89 21.63 10.45 -6.89
C LEU A 89 20.86 9.14 -6.64
N MET A 90 21.17 8.10 -7.40
CA MET A 90 20.44 6.82 -7.31
C MET A 90 20.44 6.20 -5.91
N PRO A 91 21.55 6.19 -5.13
CA PRO A 91 21.53 5.70 -3.75
C PRO A 91 20.55 6.46 -2.83
N LYS A 92 20.29 7.75 -3.11
CA LYS A 92 19.34 8.55 -2.32
C LYS A 92 17.88 8.24 -2.65
N LEU A 93 17.60 7.81 -3.88
CA LEU A 93 16.24 7.53 -4.36
C LEU A 93 15.85 6.06 -4.23
N ARG A 94 16.81 5.15 -4.36
CA ARG A 94 16.58 3.72 -4.33
C ARG A 94 16.38 3.23 -2.89
N ASP A 95 15.40 2.35 -2.69
CA ASP A 95 15.32 1.51 -1.51
C ASP A 95 16.13 0.22 -1.77
N PRO A 96 17.22 -0.05 -1.03
CA PRO A 96 18.05 -1.23 -1.23
C PRO A 96 17.31 -2.55 -0.94
N ALA A 97 16.27 -2.53 -0.13
CA ALA A 97 15.44 -3.70 0.17
C ALA A 97 14.42 -4.00 -0.95
N TYR A 98 14.17 -3.07 -1.85
CA TYR A 98 13.24 -3.25 -2.95
C TYR A 98 13.93 -3.90 -4.15
N ARG A 99 13.41 -5.07 -4.58
CA ARG A 99 14.06 -5.91 -5.60
C ARG A 99 13.99 -5.38 -7.03
N ALA A 100 13.04 -4.45 -7.32
CA ALA A 100 12.91 -3.90 -8.65
C ALA A 100 14.13 -3.06 -9.04
N LEU A 101 14.56 -3.20 -10.31
CA LEU A 101 15.69 -2.44 -10.84
C LEU A 101 15.23 -1.06 -11.29
N PRO A 102 15.86 0.03 -10.79
CA PRO A 102 15.61 1.36 -11.30
C PRO A 102 16.24 1.50 -12.70
N GLU A 103 15.51 2.06 -13.64
CA GLU A 103 16.01 2.38 -14.98
C GLU A 103 16.50 3.83 -15.07
N ARG A 104 15.86 4.72 -14.30
CA ARG A 104 16.21 6.15 -14.27
C ARG A 104 15.76 6.79 -12.96
N ALA A 105 16.26 7.98 -12.71
CA ALA A 105 15.73 8.89 -11.72
C ALA A 105 14.80 9.90 -12.40
N VAL A 106 13.70 10.22 -11.72
CA VAL A 106 12.83 11.34 -12.09
C VAL A 106 12.96 12.39 -11.02
N ILE A 107 13.39 13.57 -11.40
CA ILE A 107 13.53 14.73 -10.52
C ILE A 107 12.51 15.77 -10.95
N VAL A 108 11.71 16.24 -10.01
CA VAL A 108 10.65 17.22 -10.25
C VAL A 108 10.96 18.49 -9.47
N SER A 109 11.18 19.58 -10.21
CA SER A 109 11.19 20.93 -9.65
C SER A 109 9.74 21.37 -9.44
N VAL A 110 9.36 21.59 -8.19
CA VAL A 110 7.98 21.93 -7.79
C VAL A 110 7.73 23.41 -8.04
N GLU A 111 6.71 23.73 -8.84
CA GLU A 111 6.29 25.10 -9.12
C GLU A 111 5.09 25.51 -8.26
N ALA A 112 4.18 24.56 -7.97
CA ALA A 112 3.01 24.80 -7.12
C ALA A 112 2.54 23.53 -6.43
N LEU A 113 1.88 23.69 -5.30
CA LEU A 113 1.21 22.60 -4.60
C LEU A 113 -0.14 23.07 -4.02
N ASP A 114 -1.09 22.14 -3.89
CA ASP A 114 -2.43 22.39 -3.37
C ASP A 114 -2.92 21.22 -2.52
N TRP A 115 -3.23 21.50 -1.27
CA TRP A 115 -3.93 20.57 -0.38
C TRP A 115 -5.44 20.75 -0.51
N ASN A 116 -6.17 19.68 -0.74
CA ASN A 116 -7.60 19.79 -0.89
C ASN A 116 -8.40 19.56 0.39
N CYS A 117 -9.66 20.00 0.34
CA CYS A 117 -10.71 19.61 1.28
C CYS A 117 -10.92 18.08 1.25
N PRO A 118 -11.11 17.43 2.42
CA PRO A 118 -11.33 15.97 2.52
C PRO A 118 -12.69 15.50 2.00
N SER A 119 -13.59 16.42 1.59
CA SER A 119 -14.93 16.10 1.08
C SER A 119 -14.83 15.15 -0.10
N HIS A 120 -15.69 14.14 -0.10
CA HIS A 120 -15.82 13.14 -1.19
C HIS A 120 -14.60 12.22 -1.40
N ILE A 121 -13.58 12.25 -0.52
CA ILE A 121 -12.53 11.24 -0.54
C ILE A 121 -13.00 10.05 0.33
N PRO A 122 -13.21 8.85 -0.27
CA PRO A 122 -13.59 7.69 0.51
C PRO A 122 -12.43 7.26 1.40
N GLN A 123 -12.72 6.88 2.64
CA GLN A 123 -11.72 6.26 3.49
C GLN A 123 -11.44 4.84 3.00
N ARG A 124 -10.18 4.51 2.77
CA ARG A 124 -9.71 3.17 2.41
C ARG A 124 -8.50 2.85 3.26
N LEU A 125 -8.50 1.65 3.81
CA LEU A 125 -7.41 1.15 4.65
C LEU A 125 -6.78 -0.06 3.98
N THR A 126 -5.48 -0.16 4.06
CA THR A 126 -4.74 -1.37 3.69
C THR A 126 -4.95 -2.44 4.76
N VAL A 127 -4.71 -3.69 4.40
CA VAL A 127 -4.73 -4.81 5.38
C VAL A 127 -3.75 -4.54 6.53
N GLN A 128 -2.61 -3.93 6.25
CA GLN A 128 -1.60 -3.61 7.27
C GLN A 128 -2.11 -2.55 8.26
N GLU A 129 -2.83 -1.54 7.78
CA GLU A 129 -3.43 -0.50 8.62
C GLU A 129 -4.61 -1.02 9.45
N LEU A 130 -5.28 -2.08 9.00
CA LEU A 130 -6.38 -2.74 9.73
C LEU A 130 -5.90 -3.69 10.83
N LYS A 131 -4.71 -4.28 10.73
CA LYS A 131 -4.21 -5.29 11.68
C LYS A 131 -4.34 -4.89 13.15
N PRO A 132 -3.95 -3.67 13.59
CA PRO A 132 -4.08 -3.29 14.99
C PRO A 132 -5.53 -3.27 15.49
N ALA A 133 -6.48 -2.88 14.63
CA ALA A 133 -7.90 -2.85 14.98
C ALA A 133 -8.53 -4.24 15.01
N LEU A 134 -8.01 -5.19 14.22
CA LEU A 134 -8.50 -6.57 14.16
C LEU A 134 -7.90 -7.47 15.26
N ALA A 135 -6.75 -7.14 15.81
CA ALA A 135 -6.07 -7.97 16.80
C ALA A 135 -6.94 -8.31 18.05
N PRO A 136 -7.69 -7.38 18.66
CA PRO A 136 -8.57 -7.71 19.79
C PRO A 136 -9.67 -8.71 19.41
N LEU A 137 -10.24 -8.58 18.20
CA LEU A 137 -11.28 -9.49 17.71
C LEU A 137 -10.72 -10.89 17.44
N GLN A 138 -9.51 -10.98 16.87
CA GLN A 138 -8.82 -12.26 16.65
C GLN A 138 -8.53 -12.98 17.97
N ASN A 139 -8.07 -12.25 18.99
CA ASN A 139 -7.84 -12.79 20.32
C ASN A 139 -9.14 -13.31 20.96
N GLU A 140 -10.24 -12.57 20.82
CA GLU A 140 -11.54 -12.99 21.36
C GLU A 140 -12.10 -14.23 20.64
N ILE A 141 -11.96 -14.28 19.32
CA ILE A 141 -12.31 -15.47 18.53
C ILE A 141 -11.51 -16.69 19.01
N ALA A 142 -10.20 -16.55 19.19
CA ALA A 142 -9.35 -17.63 19.68
C ALA A 142 -9.77 -18.10 21.08
N ARG A 143 -10.07 -17.17 22.00
CA ARG A 143 -10.56 -17.46 23.35
C ARG A 143 -11.88 -18.22 23.32
N LEU A 144 -12.85 -17.73 22.55
CA LEU A 144 -14.17 -18.36 22.43
C LEU A 144 -14.09 -19.74 21.76
N THR A 145 -13.19 -19.92 20.79
CA THR A 145 -12.97 -21.22 20.15
C THR A 145 -12.43 -22.24 21.15
N ALA A 146 -11.44 -21.86 21.95
CA ALA A 146 -10.89 -22.73 23.01
C ALA A 146 -11.98 -23.09 24.05
N GLN A 147 -12.73 -22.11 24.51
CA GLN A 147 -13.83 -22.33 25.48
C GLN A 147 -14.93 -23.24 24.91
N ASN A 148 -15.29 -23.10 23.65
CA ASN A 148 -16.25 -23.99 22.98
C ASN A 148 -15.72 -25.44 22.93
N GLU A 149 -14.44 -25.64 22.64
CA GLU A 149 -13.87 -26.99 22.63
C GLU A 149 -13.87 -27.66 24.02
N GLU A 150 -13.49 -26.91 25.05
CA GLU A 150 -13.58 -27.38 26.44
C GLU A 150 -15.00 -27.79 26.83
N LEU A 151 -16.01 -26.96 26.47
CA LEU A 151 -17.42 -27.26 26.75
C LEU A 151 -17.92 -28.50 26.00
N ARG A 152 -17.50 -28.69 24.75
CA ARG A 152 -17.83 -29.89 23.97
C ARG A 152 -17.23 -31.14 24.58
N ILE A 153 -15.98 -31.11 25.01
CA ILE A 153 -15.32 -32.22 25.70
C ILE A 153 -16.08 -32.53 26.99
N ALA A 154 -16.38 -31.52 27.81
CA ALA A 154 -17.10 -31.69 29.07
C ALA A 154 -18.50 -32.27 28.88
N LEU A 155 -19.20 -31.85 27.81
CA LEU A 155 -20.53 -32.37 27.46
C LEU A 155 -20.46 -33.84 27.05
N THR A 156 -19.51 -34.22 26.25
CA THR A 156 -19.30 -35.62 25.81
C THR A 156 -18.95 -36.52 26.96
N LEU A 157 -18.12 -36.08 27.91
CA LEU A 157 -17.82 -36.84 29.12
C LEU A 157 -19.05 -37.05 30.01
N LYS A 158 -19.90 -36.04 30.19
CA LYS A 158 -21.16 -36.16 30.95
C LYS A 158 -22.14 -37.12 30.29
N GLN A 159 -22.26 -37.13 28.98
CA GLN A 159 -23.12 -38.04 28.24
C GLN A 159 -22.67 -39.49 28.40
N ASN A 160 -21.37 -39.76 28.30
CA ASN A 160 -20.79 -41.09 28.47
C ASN A 160 -20.91 -41.59 29.92
N ALA A 161 -20.79 -40.74 30.93
CA ALA A 161 -20.99 -41.09 32.32
C ALA A 161 -22.46 -41.42 32.68
N GLY A 162 -23.42 -40.76 31.97
CA GLY A 162 -24.85 -41.02 32.18
C GLY A 162 -25.38 -42.30 31.54
N THR A 163 -24.67 -42.87 30.56
CA THR A 163 -25.06 -44.13 29.90
C THR A 163 -24.53 -45.39 30.61
N GLY A 164 -23.54 -45.26 31.51
CA GLY A 164 -22.95 -46.39 32.24
C GLY A 164 -23.70 -46.87 33.49
N SER A 165 -24.85 -46.25 33.86
CA SER A 165 -25.58 -46.53 35.10
C SER A 165 -26.90 -47.32 34.93
N LYS A 166 -27.15 -47.99 33.79
CA LYS A 166 -28.45 -48.64 33.52
C LYS A 166 -28.44 -50.16 33.39
N ASP A 167 -27.36 -50.86 33.68
CA ASP A 167 -27.32 -52.30 33.59
C ASP A 167 -26.83 -52.96 34.88
N THR A 168 -27.62 -52.83 36.00
CA THR A 168 -27.51 -53.71 37.14
C THR A 168 -28.88 -53.83 37.83
N ASP A 169 -29.84 -54.39 37.13
CA ASP A 169 -31.00 -55.06 37.80
C ASP A 169 -31.29 -56.31 36.98
N GLY A 170 -30.64 -57.40 37.35
CA GLY A 170 -30.97 -58.73 36.93
C GLY A 170 -32.13 -59.24 37.80
N PRO A 171 -33.10 -60.00 37.28
CA PRO A 171 -34.16 -60.59 38.06
C PRO A 171 -33.64 -61.84 38.78
N ASP A 172 -33.58 -61.77 40.11
CA ASP A 172 -33.67 -62.99 40.95
C ASP A 172 -35.09 -63.35 41.12
N GLY A 173 -35.43 -64.68 40.85
CA GLY A 173 -36.71 -65.27 41.13
C GLY A 173 -36.86 -66.59 40.44
#